data_d6e1d85d30ae99d3697e779e7a353ae6
#
_entry.id   d6e1d85d30ae99d3697e779e7a353ae6
#
_cell.length_a   1.000
_cell.length_b   1.000
_cell.length_c   1.000
_cell.angle_alpha   90.00
_cell.angle_beta   90.00
_cell.angle_gamma   90.00
#
_symmetry.space_group_name_H-M   'P 1'
#
loop_
_entity.id
_entity.type
_entity.pdbx_description
1 polymer ?
#
loop_
_entity_poly.entity_id
_entity_poly.type
_entity_poly.pdbx_seq_one_letter_code
_entity_poly.pdbx_strand_id
1 'polypeptide(L)'
;MSVSHVSLQTTKKVRRATARPTRPWRDGAKAVVEWLLALIAVLVLSPVFLVIALAITATTGRPVIHRRRVVGRGGVEFDAFKFRTMVCGAERVLEQDDRLRELFARNWKLFADPRVTPVGRVLRKYSLDELPQLLNVLRGEMALVGPRMISPPELARYGELQSKLYSVRPGLTGLWQVSGRQTVSYARRIELDMHYIDNCSPRTDLSILLRTLPVVMRAEGAF
;
A
#
# COMPACT_ATOMS: atom_id res chain seq x y z
N MET A 1 37.19 31.87 21.68
CA MET A 1 35.86 31.40 22.13
C MET A 1 35.49 30.21 21.25
N SER A 2 35.59 29.04 21.84
CA SER A 2 35.44 27.75 21.15
C SER A 2 34.00 27.32 21.11
N VAL A 3 33.47 27.04 19.90
CA VAL A 3 32.08 26.52 19.73
C VAL A 3 32.18 25.01 19.54
N SER A 4 31.69 24.29 20.54
CA SER A 4 31.73 22.84 20.65
C SER A 4 30.77 22.19 19.66
N HIS A 5 31.29 21.29 18.81
CA HIS A 5 30.49 20.37 18.01
C HIS A 5 29.76 19.37 18.91
N VAL A 6 28.42 19.45 18.91
CA VAL A 6 27.59 18.39 19.49
C VAL A 6 27.28 17.37 18.40
N SER A 7 27.96 16.24 18.51
CA SER A 7 27.74 15.05 17.67
C SER A 7 26.49 14.31 18.17
N LEU A 8 25.40 14.35 17.40
CA LEU A 8 24.21 13.53 17.64
C LEU A 8 24.30 12.21 16.84
N GLN A 9 25.07 11.28 17.41
CA GLN A 9 24.94 9.87 17.04
C GLN A 9 23.91 9.21 17.96
N THR A 10 22.70 9.04 17.49
CA THR A 10 21.73 8.15 18.14
C THR A 10 21.24 7.12 17.13
N THR A 11 22.07 6.13 16.84
CA THR A 11 21.65 4.89 16.19
C THR A 11 20.79 4.09 17.18
N LYS A 12 19.48 4.31 17.18
CA LYS A 12 18.54 3.46 17.91
C LYS A 12 18.53 2.06 17.26
N LYS A 13 19.25 1.13 17.88
CA LYS A 13 19.21 -0.29 17.63
C LYS A 13 17.74 -0.77 17.74
N VAL A 14 17.10 -1.05 16.61
CA VAL A 14 15.75 -1.63 16.59
C VAL A 14 15.82 -2.97 17.31
N ARG A 15 15.24 -3.06 18.50
CA ARG A 15 15.07 -4.31 19.25
C ARG A 15 14.25 -5.26 18.35
N ARG A 16 14.88 -6.37 17.94
CA ARG A 16 14.17 -7.48 17.31
C ARG A 16 13.07 -7.95 18.25
N ALA A 17 11.82 -7.65 17.90
CA ALA A 17 10.67 -8.16 18.63
C ALA A 17 10.69 -9.69 18.56
N THR A 18 10.60 -10.34 19.71
CA THR A 18 10.49 -11.80 19.81
C THR A 18 9.22 -12.25 19.07
N ALA A 19 9.41 -12.98 17.99
CA ALA A 19 8.33 -13.47 17.15
C ALA A 19 7.41 -14.41 17.97
N ARG A 20 6.11 -14.09 18.07
CA ARG A 20 5.10 -15.03 18.56
C ARG A 20 5.06 -16.27 17.65
N PRO A 21 4.71 -17.45 18.17
CA PRO A 21 4.66 -18.67 17.38
C PRO A 21 3.75 -18.49 16.17
N THR A 22 4.30 -18.80 15.02
CA THR A 22 3.66 -18.65 13.70
C THR A 22 2.50 -19.63 13.57
N ARG A 23 1.34 -19.14 13.16
CA ARG A 23 0.22 -20.03 12.79
C ARG A 23 0.56 -20.65 11.43
N PRO A 24 0.46 -21.99 11.25
CA PRO A 24 0.91 -22.68 10.02
C PRO A 24 0.35 -22.10 8.72
N TRP A 25 -0.90 -21.58 8.75
CA TRP A 25 -1.51 -20.90 7.62
C TRP A 25 -0.75 -19.66 7.16
N ARG A 26 -0.24 -18.86 8.09
CA ARG A 26 0.40 -17.56 7.77
C ARG A 26 1.70 -17.69 6.97
N ASP A 27 2.45 -18.75 7.20
CA ASP A 27 3.85 -18.81 6.78
C ASP A 27 4.16 -19.78 5.64
N GLY A 28 3.25 -20.71 5.36
CA GLY A 28 3.46 -21.73 4.33
C GLY A 28 2.35 -21.78 3.29
N ALA A 29 1.25 -22.44 3.59
CA ALA A 29 0.18 -22.71 2.64
C ALA A 29 -0.42 -21.41 2.03
N LYS A 30 -0.64 -20.37 2.84
CA LYS A 30 -1.12 -19.08 2.37
C LYS A 30 -0.18 -18.48 1.30
N ALA A 31 1.13 -18.53 1.53
CA ALA A 31 2.10 -17.94 0.61
C ALA A 31 2.06 -18.63 -0.76
N VAL A 32 1.98 -19.96 -0.78
CA VAL A 32 1.91 -20.74 -2.03
C VAL A 32 0.60 -20.46 -2.77
N VAL A 33 -0.53 -20.51 -2.07
CA VAL A 33 -1.85 -20.24 -2.69
C VAL A 33 -1.91 -18.82 -3.26
N GLU A 34 -1.48 -17.82 -2.50
CA GLU A 34 -1.49 -16.43 -2.96
C GLU A 34 -0.52 -16.19 -4.12
N TRP A 35 0.62 -16.86 -4.12
CA TRP A 35 1.58 -16.80 -5.22
C TRP A 35 0.98 -17.35 -6.52
N LEU A 36 0.33 -18.53 -6.46
CA LEU A 36 -0.34 -19.14 -7.62
C LEU A 36 -1.48 -18.25 -8.13
N LEU A 37 -2.31 -17.72 -7.23
CA LEU A 37 -3.41 -16.81 -7.59
C LEU A 37 -2.87 -15.51 -8.23
N ALA A 38 -1.78 -14.96 -7.69
CA ALA A 38 -1.13 -13.77 -8.25
C ALA A 38 -0.55 -14.04 -9.64
N LEU A 39 0.08 -15.21 -9.86
CA LEU A 39 0.60 -15.60 -11.17
C LEU A 39 -0.54 -15.70 -12.20
N ILE A 40 -1.62 -16.40 -11.86
CA ILE A 40 -2.80 -16.50 -12.73
C ILE A 40 -3.37 -15.11 -13.02
N ALA A 41 -3.50 -14.26 -12.01
CA ALA A 41 -4.02 -12.90 -12.18
C ALA A 41 -3.12 -12.07 -13.10
N VAL A 42 -1.79 -12.13 -12.97
CA VAL A 42 -0.84 -11.44 -13.87
C VAL A 42 -1.00 -11.92 -15.31
N LEU A 43 -1.09 -13.23 -15.54
CA LEU A 43 -1.25 -13.80 -16.89
C LEU A 43 -2.60 -13.38 -17.51
N VAL A 44 -3.69 -13.51 -16.78
CA VAL A 44 -5.04 -13.16 -17.26
C VAL A 44 -5.18 -11.65 -17.49
N LEU A 45 -4.62 -10.82 -16.61
CA LEU A 45 -4.70 -9.37 -16.71
C LEU A 45 -3.60 -8.74 -17.57
N SER A 46 -2.70 -9.53 -18.17
CA SER A 46 -1.61 -9.01 -19.00
C SER A 46 -2.08 -8.11 -20.15
N PRO A 47 -3.20 -8.36 -20.87
CA PRO A 47 -3.70 -7.42 -21.87
C PRO A 47 -4.14 -6.08 -21.23
N VAL A 48 -4.73 -6.12 -20.03
CA VAL A 48 -5.13 -4.90 -19.30
C VAL A 48 -3.89 -4.10 -18.89
N PHE A 49 -2.83 -4.77 -18.41
CA PHE A 49 -1.56 -4.11 -18.11
C PHE A 49 -0.99 -3.39 -19.33
N LEU A 50 -1.02 -4.03 -20.50
CA LEU A 50 -0.53 -3.44 -21.74
C LEU A 50 -1.35 -2.20 -22.13
N VAL A 51 -2.68 -2.30 -22.12
CA VAL A 51 -3.58 -1.17 -22.45
C VAL A 51 -3.33 0.02 -21.53
N ILE A 52 -3.23 -0.22 -20.20
CA ILE A 52 -2.93 0.83 -19.22
C ILE A 52 -1.56 1.44 -19.48
N ALA A 53 -0.53 0.61 -19.74
CA ALA A 53 0.82 1.09 -20.01
C ALA A 53 0.88 1.97 -21.26
N LEU A 54 0.17 1.59 -22.33
CA LEU A 54 0.06 2.38 -23.55
C LEU A 54 -0.68 3.69 -23.29
N ALA A 55 -1.81 3.68 -22.57
CA ALA A 55 -2.57 4.87 -22.23
C ALA A 55 -1.74 5.89 -21.41
N ILE A 56 -0.99 5.42 -20.40
CA ILE A 56 -0.10 6.27 -19.62
C ILE A 56 1.01 6.84 -20.50
N THR A 57 1.64 5.99 -21.34
CA THR A 57 2.74 6.44 -22.21
C THR A 57 2.27 7.49 -23.21
N ALA A 58 1.09 7.29 -23.82
CA ALA A 58 0.52 8.20 -24.79
C ALA A 58 0.10 9.56 -24.18
N THR A 59 -0.36 9.57 -22.91
CA THR A 59 -0.89 10.79 -22.28
C THR A 59 0.13 11.56 -21.47
N THR A 60 1.05 10.87 -20.80
CA THR A 60 1.98 11.50 -19.85
C THR A 60 3.43 11.03 -20.00
N GLY A 61 3.72 10.16 -20.99
CA GLY A 61 5.07 9.67 -21.24
C GLY A 61 5.53 8.61 -20.24
N ARG A 62 6.85 8.39 -20.17
CA ARG A 62 7.49 7.45 -19.22
C ARG A 62 7.92 8.17 -17.95
N PRO A 63 8.13 7.44 -16.82
CA PRO A 63 7.93 6.01 -16.59
C PRO A 63 6.46 5.64 -16.40
N VAL A 64 6.06 4.42 -16.77
CA VAL A 64 4.70 3.87 -16.58
C VAL A 64 4.44 3.45 -15.13
N ILE A 65 5.48 2.91 -14.48
CA ILE A 65 5.41 2.42 -13.11
C ILE A 65 5.98 3.45 -12.14
N HIS A 66 5.21 3.75 -11.12
CA HIS A 66 5.64 4.48 -9.94
C HIS A 66 6.00 3.49 -8.83
N ARG A 67 7.09 3.76 -8.11
CA ARG A 67 7.56 2.97 -6.97
C ARG A 67 7.33 3.76 -5.70
N ARG A 68 6.58 3.18 -4.77
CA ARG A 68 6.35 3.81 -3.46
C ARG A 68 7.10 3.03 -2.40
N ARG A 69 7.97 3.70 -1.67
CA ARG A 69 8.68 3.10 -0.54
C ARG A 69 7.70 2.81 0.59
N VAL A 70 7.65 1.55 1.02
CA VAL A 70 6.74 1.06 2.06
C VAL A 70 7.43 0.04 2.95
N VAL A 71 6.81 -0.26 4.09
CA VAL A 71 7.35 -1.18 5.08
C VAL A 71 6.62 -2.51 5.00
N GLY A 72 7.40 -3.59 4.97
CA GLY A 72 6.95 -4.96 4.91
C GLY A 72 7.14 -5.74 6.20
N ARG A 73 7.02 -7.06 6.10
CA ARG A 73 7.24 -7.99 7.21
C ARG A 73 8.65 -7.83 7.81
N GLY A 74 8.73 -7.88 9.13
CA GLY A 74 10.00 -7.68 9.84
C GLY A 74 10.53 -6.25 9.84
N GLY A 75 9.76 -5.27 9.35
CA GLY A 75 10.20 -3.89 9.21
C GLY A 75 11.11 -3.65 8.00
N VAL A 76 11.21 -4.61 7.09
CA VAL A 76 12.02 -4.49 5.87
C VAL A 76 11.30 -3.60 4.87
N GLU A 77 11.97 -2.57 4.40
CA GLU A 77 11.42 -1.68 3.38
C GLU A 77 11.55 -2.27 1.98
N PHE A 78 10.52 -2.05 1.14
CA PHE A 78 10.53 -2.44 -0.27
C PHE A 78 9.78 -1.40 -1.12
N ASP A 79 9.89 -1.53 -2.44
CA ASP A 79 9.20 -0.67 -3.39
C ASP A 79 7.89 -1.32 -3.85
N ALA A 80 6.75 -0.80 -3.39
CA ALA A 80 5.45 -1.20 -3.89
C ALA A 80 5.20 -0.59 -5.27
N PHE A 81 4.87 -1.43 -6.25
CA PHE A 81 4.66 -1.00 -7.63
C PHE A 81 3.23 -0.51 -7.84
N LYS A 82 3.11 0.60 -8.57
CA LYS A 82 1.82 1.13 -9.01
C LYS A 82 1.93 1.67 -10.43
N PHE A 83 0.85 1.66 -11.17
CA PHE A 83 0.78 2.49 -12.36
C PHE A 83 0.85 3.97 -11.98
N ARG A 84 1.57 4.76 -12.76
CA ARG A 84 1.67 6.19 -12.53
C ARG A 84 0.34 6.86 -12.84
N THR A 85 -0.22 7.55 -11.85
CA THR A 85 -1.50 8.26 -11.93
C THR A 85 -1.35 9.77 -11.86
N MET A 86 -0.14 10.27 -11.63
CA MET A 86 0.17 11.69 -11.51
C MET A 86 1.10 12.15 -12.64
N VAL A 87 1.11 13.44 -12.90
CA VAL A 87 2.04 14.08 -13.82
C VAL A 87 3.49 13.85 -13.41
N CYS A 88 4.42 13.93 -14.37
CA CYS A 88 5.84 13.93 -14.05
C CYS A 88 6.19 15.15 -13.21
N GLY A 89 7.00 14.94 -12.15
CA GLY A 89 7.35 16.05 -11.24
C GLY A 89 6.20 16.48 -10.33
N ALA A 90 5.25 15.62 -10.04
CA ALA A 90 4.12 15.89 -9.13
C ALA A 90 4.54 16.46 -7.76
N GLU A 91 5.73 16.12 -7.27
CA GLU A 91 6.29 16.70 -6.05
C GLU A 91 6.60 18.19 -6.20
N ARG A 92 7.18 18.59 -7.34
CA ARG A 92 7.44 20.01 -7.62
C ARG A 92 6.16 20.85 -7.66
N VAL A 93 5.07 20.29 -8.21
CA VAL A 93 3.76 20.97 -8.21
C VAL A 93 3.27 21.21 -6.78
N LEU A 94 3.51 20.25 -5.87
CA LEU A 94 3.16 20.41 -4.48
C LEU A 94 4.06 21.42 -3.74
N GLU A 95 5.35 21.43 -4.08
CA GLU A 95 6.34 22.37 -3.50
C GLU A 95 6.09 23.82 -3.92
N GLN A 96 5.58 24.04 -5.13
CA GLN A 96 5.32 25.37 -5.69
C GLN A 96 4.02 26.02 -5.20
N ASP A 97 3.13 25.25 -4.55
CA ASP A 97 1.84 25.75 -4.03
C ASP A 97 1.77 25.51 -2.53
N ASP A 98 1.98 26.57 -1.76
CA ASP A 98 1.97 26.55 -0.29
C ASP A 98 0.63 26.06 0.26
N ARG A 99 -0.49 26.42 -0.36
CA ARG A 99 -1.82 26.00 0.05
C ARG A 99 -2.02 24.51 -0.12
N LEU A 100 -1.60 23.97 -1.29
CA LEU A 100 -1.66 22.52 -1.54
C LEU A 100 -0.74 21.75 -0.58
N ARG A 101 0.43 22.31 -0.29
CA ARG A 101 1.39 21.73 0.65
C ARG A 101 0.82 21.65 2.06
N GLU A 102 0.19 22.73 2.55
CA GLU A 102 -0.46 22.72 3.87
C GLU A 102 -1.63 21.73 3.95
N LEU A 103 -2.50 21.70 2.93
CA LEU A 103 -3.61 20.76 2.87
C LEU A 103 -3.12 19.31 2.83
N PHE A 104 -2.05 19.04 2.08
CA PHE A 104 -1.43 17.73 2.02
C PHE A 104 -0.78 17.34 3.36
N ALA A 105 -0.08 18.27 4.02
CA ALA A 105 0.54 18.01 5.32
C ALA A 105 -0.48 17.65 6.40
N ARG A 106 -1.67 18.28 6.38
CA ARG A 106 -2.76 17.98 7.33
C ARG A 106 -3.41 16.63 7.10
N ASN A 107 -3.67 16.27 5.85
CA ASN A 107 -4.53 15.14 5.49
C ASN A 107 -3.77 13.98 4.82
N TRP A 108 -2.51 14.17 4.42
CA TRP A 108 -1.72 13.25 3.59
C TRP A 108 -2.39 12.89 2.26
N LYS A 109 -3.42 13.67 1.88
CA LYS A 109 -4.24 13.46 0.71
C LYS A 109 -4.97 14.75 0.33
N LEU A 110 -5.11 14.98 -0.97
CA LEU A 110 -5.91 16.06 -1.53
C LEU A 110 -7.19 15.48 -2.16
N PHE A 111 -8.34 16.08 -1.88
CA PHE A 111 -9.62 15.61 -2.42
C PHE A 111 -9.70 15.80 -3.94
N ALA A 112 -9.31 16.94 -4.45
CA ALA A 112 -9.17 17.22 -5.89
C ALA A 112 -7.71 17.50 -6.21
N ASP A 113 -6.87 16.47 -6.22
CA ASP A 113 -5.44 16.61 -6.42
C ASP A 113 -5.13 17.00 -7.88
N PRO A 114 -4.64 18.22 -8.16
CA PRO A 114 -4.39 18.71 -9.51
C PRO A 114 -3.26 17.93 -10.21
N ARG A 115 -2.47 17.18 -9.47
CA ARG A 115 -1.38 16.34 -9.99
C ARG A 115 -1.89 15.08 -10.67
N VAL A 116 -3.15 14.67 -10.38
CA VAL A 116 -3.73 13.44 -10.91
C VAL A 116 -4.20 13.64 -12.34
N THR A 117 -3.66 12.84 -13.25
CA THR A 117 -4.03 12.87 -14.67
C THR A 117 -5.45 12.33 -14.92
N PRO A 118 -6.11 12.65 -16.05
CA PRO A 118 -7.41 12.07 -16.39
C PRO A 118 -7.40 10.53 -16.40
N VAL A 119 -6.39 9.92 -17.01
CA VAL A 119 -6.18 8.46 -16.98
C VAL A 119 -5.97 7.97 -15.54
N GLY A 120 -5.12 8.68 -14.77
CA GLY A 120 -4.85 8.36 -13.37
C GLY A 120 -6.11 8.39 -12.50
N ARG A 121 -7.05 9.28 -12.78
CA ARG A 121 -8.34 9.38 -12.07
C ARG A 121 -9.17 8.12 -12.28
N VAL A 122 -9.25 7.64 -13.52
CA VAL A 122 -9.96 6.40 -13.83
C VAL A 122 -9.28 5.21 -13.15
N LEU A 123 -7.95 5.12 -13.23
CA LEU A 123 -7.19 4.04 -12.60
C LEU A 123 -7.41 4.00 -11.07
N ARG A 124 -7.37 5.14 -10.39
CA ARG A 124 -7.60 5.24 -8.95
C ARG A 124 -9.04 4.87 -8.57
N LYS A 125 -10.01 5.33 -9.36
CA LYS A 125 -11.44 5.03 -9.14
C LYS A 125 -11.69 3.52 -9.04
N TYR A 126 -11.08 2.74 -9.92
CA TYR A 126 -11.23 1.28 -9.98
C TYR A 126 -10.05 0.53 -9.35
N SER A 127 -9.14 1.21 -8.64
CA SER A 127 -7.92 0.62 -8.04
C SER A 127 -7.03 -0.15 -9.04
N LEU A 128 -7.17 0.13 -10.33
CA LEU A 128 -6.34 -0.48 -11.37
C LEU A 128 -4.88 -0.04 -11.27
N ASP A 129 -4.63 1.12 -10.66
CA ASP A 129 -3.27 1.61 -10.39
C ASP A 129 -2.49 0.69 -9.44
N GLU A 130 -3.16 -0.11 -8.63
CA GLU A 130 -2.53 -1.04 -7.68
C GLU A 130 -2.23 -2.42 -8.28
N LEU A 131 -2.73 -2.75 -9.48
CA LEU A 131 -2.49 -4.05 -10.12
C LEU A 131 -1.01 -4.46 -10.22
N PRO A 132 -0.02 -3.56 -10.48
CA PRO A 132 1.38 -3.95 -10.50
C PRO A 132 1.91 -4.50 -9.17
N GLN A 133 1.21 -4.30 -8.04
CA GLN A 133 1.57 -4.92 -6.77
C GLN A 133 1.44 -6.45 -6.77
N LEU A 134 0.72 -7.04 -7.74
CA LEU A 134 0.76 -8.49 -7.96
C LEU A 134 2.20 -8.99 -8.17
N LEU A 135 3.07 -8.18 -8.77
CA LEU A 135 4.50 -8.50 -8.90
C LEU A 135 5.21 -8.51 -7.54
N ASN A 136 4.79 -7.64 -6.58
CA ASN A 136 5.32 -7.68 -5.21
C ASN A 136 4.84 -8.95 -4.47
N VAL A 137 3.62 -9.45 -4.76
CA VAL A 137 3.15 -10.74 -4.23
C VAL A 137 4.00 -11.88 -4.77
N LEU A 138 4.27 -11.90 -6.07
CA LEU A 138 5.16 -12.92 -6.69
C LEU A 138 6.59 -12.87 -6.14
N ARG A 139 7.07 -11.69 -5.74
CA ARG A 139 8.37 -11.53 -5.07
C ARG A 139 8.36 -11.91 -3.58
N GLY A 140 7.19 -12.23 -3.02
CA GLY A 140 7.04 -12.54 -1.60
C GLY A 140 7.10 -11.33 -0.65
N GLU A 141 7.14 -10.12 -1.19
CA GLU A 141 7.16 -8.85 -0.43
C GLU A 141 5.78 -8.50 0.13
N MET A 142 4.72 -8.89 -0.58
CA MET A 142 3.32 -8.68 -0.24
C MET A 142 2.54 -9.99 -0.20
N ALA A 143 1.35 -9.92 0.38
CA ALA A 143 0.29 -10.93 0.34
C ALA A 143 -0.87 -10.41 -0.54
N LEU A 144 -1.74 -11.28 -1.06
CA LEU A 144 -3.00 -10.83 -1.64
C LEU A 144 -3.90 -10.22 -0.58
N VAL A 145 -4.00 -10.87 0.59
CA VAL A 145 -4.81 -10.39 1.72
C VAL A 145 -3.93 -10.12 2.93
N GLY A 146 -4.01 -8.90 3.46
CA GLY A 146 -3.21 -8.47 4.61
C GLY A 146 -3.57 -7.07 5.09
N PRO A 147 -2.92 -6.58 6.16
CA PRO A 147 -3.00 -5.18 6.54
C PRO A 147 -2.46 -4.31 5.39
N ARG A 148 -2.95 -3.06 5.28
CA ARG A 148 -2.46 -2.18 4.21
C ARG A 148 -0.98 -1.87 4.39
N MET A 149 -0.26 -1.83 3.26
CA MET A 149 1.08 -1.30 3.23
C MET A 149 1.11 0.17 3.66
N ILE A 150 2.07 0.55 4.48
CA ILE A 150 2.27 1.90 4.98
C ILE A 150 3.66 2.41 4.62
N SER A 151 3.78 3.72 4.42
CA SER A 151 5.08 4.36 4.23
C SER A 151 5.81 4.57 5.56
N PRO A 152 7.15 4.68 5.58
CA PRO A 152 7.91 4.87 6.81
C PRO A 152 7.41 6.03 7.68
N PRO A 153 7.02 7.22 7.14
CA PRO A 153 6.47 8.29 7.97
C PRO A 153 5.12 7.95 8.64
N GLU A 154 4.31 7.08 8.03
CA GLU A 154 3.02 6.65 8.59
C GLU A 154 3.16 5.71 9.80
N LEU A 155 4.34 5.06 9.97
CA LEU A 155 4.60 4.14 11.08
C LEU A 155 4.38 4.76 12.46
N ALA A 156 4.69 6.04 12.62
CA ALA A 156 4.50 6.74 13.89
C ALA A 156 3.05 6.64 14.41
N ARG A 157 2.07 6.54 13.51
CA ARG A 157 0.65 6.42 13.86
C ARG A 157 0.26 5.07 14.45
N TYR A 158 1.08 4.04 14.24
CA TYR A 158 0.85 2.70 14.80
C TYR A 158 1.44 2.54 16.20
N GLY A 159 2.31 3.47 16.67
CA GLY A 159 2.88 3.43 18.02
C GLY A 159 3.44 2.06 18.38
N GLU A 160 2.98 1.50 19.50
CA GLU A 160 3.39 0.18 19.99
C GLU A 160 2.90 -0.98 19.11
N LEU A 161 1.88 -0.76 18.27
CA LEU A 161 1.32 -1.77 17.37
C LEU A 161 2.22 -2.09 16.16
N GLN A 162 3.30 -1.33 15.94
CA GLN A 162 4.26 -1.56 14.87
C GLN A 162 4.84 -2.98 14.88
N SER A 163 5.19 -3.49 16.05
CA SER A 163 5.73 -4.85 16.20
C SER A 163 4.76 -5.92 15.71
N LYS A 164 3.46 -5.70 15.95
CA LYS A 164 2.39 -6.58 15.50
C LYS A 164 2.18 -6.46 13.99
N LEU A 165 2.21 -5.25 13.45
CA LEU A 165 2.12 -5.01 12.01
C LEU A 165 3.25 -5.73 11.25
N TYR A 166 4.48 -5.68 11.77
CA TYR A 166 5.66 -6.35 11.19
C TYR A 166 5.59 -7.87 11.23
N SER A 167 4.66 -8.45 11.98
CA SER A 167 4.53 -9.93 12.06
C SER A 167 3.99 -10.57 10.79
N VAL A 168 3.39 -9.78 9.87
CA VAL A 168 2.78 -10.27 8.63
C VAL A 168 3.23 -9.47 7.42
N ARG A 169 3.02 -10.02 6.22
CA ARG A 169 3.20 -9.27 4.97
C ARG A 169 2.03 -8.31 4.75
N PRO A 170 2.26 -7.09 4.24
CA PRO A 170 1.17 -6.22 3.82
C PRO A 170 0.39 -6.83 2.66
N GLY A 171 -0.92 -6.56 2.60
CA GLY A 171 -1.81 -7.07 1.57
C GLY A 171 -2.07 -6.08 0.43
N LEU A 172 -2.36 -6.64 -0.76
CA LEU A 172 -2.94 -5.89 -1.88
C LEU A 172 -4.36 -5.45 -1.52
N THR A 173 -5.14 -6.34 -0.92
CA THR A 173 -6.43 -6.03 -0.28
C THR A 173 -6.41 -6.41 1.20
N GLY A 174 -7.38 -5.96 1.98
CA GLY A 174 -7.47 -6.23 3.40
C GLY A 174 -8.81 -5.87 4.00
N LEU A 175 -8.98 -6.17 5.27
CA LEU A 175 -10.26 -6.00 5.95
C LEU A 175 -10.78 -4.56 5.92
N TRP A 176 -9.92 -3.56 6.13
CA TRP A 176 -10.35 -2.16 6.08
C TRP A 176 -10.75 -1.70 4.66
N GLN A 177 -10.08 -2.22 3.60
CA GLN A 177 -10.42 -1.89 2.22
C GLN A 177 -11.84 -2.33 1.86
N VAL A 178 -12.30 -3.46 2.42
CA VAL A 178 -13.66 -3.98 2.18
C VAL A 178 -14.67 -3.54 3.24
N SER A 179 -14.26 -2.70 4.21
CA SER A 179 -15.11 -2.20 5.31
C SER A 179 -15.34 -0.69 5.26
N GLY A 180 -15.32 -0.10 4.06
CA GLY A 180 -15.60 1.33 3.83
C GLY A 180 -14.46 2.12 3.21
N ARG A 181 -13.29 1.50 2.95
CA ARG A 181 -12.16 2.14 2.26
C ARG A 181 -11.79 3.50 2.87
N GLN A 182 -11.92 4.56 2.09
CA GLN A 182 -11.48 5.91 2.47
C GLN A 182 -12.47 6.67 3.36
N THR A 183 -13.70 6.14 3.56
CA THR A 183 -14.65 6.72 4.51
C THR A 183 -14.34 6.34 5.95
N VAL A 184 -13.46 5.34 6.15
CA VAL A 184 -13.05 4.88 7.47
C VAL A 184 -11.97 5.80 8.05
N SER A 185 -12.13 6.23 9.31
CA SER A 185 -11.10 7.02 10.00
C SER A 185 -9.78 6.26 10.11
N TYR A 186 -8.66 6.98 10.24
CA TYR A 186 -7.34 6.35 10.33
C TYR A 186 -7.23 5.43 11.57
N ALA A 187 -7.81 5.83 12.70
CA ALA A 187 -7.85 5.01 13.91
C ALA A 187 -8.62 3.69 13.67
N ARG A 188 -9.81 3.79 13.06
CA ARG A 188 -10.60 2.61 12.72
C ARG A 188 -9.90 1.68 11.74
N ARG A 189 -9.13 2.24 10.80
CA ARG A 189 -8.30 1.46 9.88
C ARG A 189 -7.25 0.63 10.63
N ILE A 190 -6.53 1.25 11.61
CA ILE A 190 -5.55 0.55 12.45
C ILE A 190 -6.24 -0.59 13.22
N GLU A 191 -7.41 -0.34 13.81
CA GLU A 191 -8.18 -1.38 14.52
C GLU A 191 -8.52 -2.56 13.61
N LEU A 192 -9.00 -2.29 12.38
CA LEU A 192 -9.34 -3.34 11.40
C LEU A 192 -8.10 -4.12 10.95
N ASP A 193 -6.97 -3.47 10.74
CA ASP A 193 -5.70 -4.12 10.42
C ASP A 193 -5.25 -5.04 11.57
N MET A 194 -5.32 -4.55 12.82
CA MET A 194 -4.97 -5.34 14.00
C MET A 194 -5.93 -6.52 14.21
N HIS A 195 -7.23 -6.29 14.01
CA HIS A 195 -8.25 -7.36 14.07
C HIS A 195 -7.97 -8.45 13.02
N TYR A 196 -7.65 -8.06 11.79
CA TYR A 196 -7.27 -9.01 10.74
C TYR A 196 -6.04 -9.84 11.16
N ILE A 197 -5.00 -9.20 11.69
CA ILE A 197 -3.78 -9.90 12.12
C ILE A 197 -4.08 -10.95 13.19
N ASP A 198 -5.00 -10.65 14.12
CA ASP A 198 -5.39 -11.59 15.18
C ASP A 198 -6.25 -12.76 14.66
N ASN A 199 -7.10 -12.50 13.66
CA ASN A 199 -8.12 -13.42 13.16
C ASN A 199 -7.85 -13.94 11.73
N CYS A 200 -6.60 -13.82 11.25
CA CYS A 200 -6.21 -14.31 9.94
C CYS A 200 -6.45 -15.82 9.82
N SER A 201 -7.22 -16.21 8.80
CA SER A 201 -7.56 -17.59 8.48
C SER A 201 -7.92 -17.73 7.01
N PRO A 202 -7.93 -18.95 6.43
CA PRO A 202 -8.37 -19.17 5.04
C PRO A 202 -9.77 -18.61 4.77
N ARG A 203 -10.69 -18.77 5.73
CA ARG A 203 -12.07 -18.27 5.61
C ARG A 203 -12.12 -16.74 5.60
N THR A 204 -11.35 -16.10 6.47
CA THR A 204 -11.23 -14.64 6.52
C THR A 204 -10.66 -14.10 5.21
N ASP A 205 -9.60 -14.71 4.71
CA ASP A 205 -8.96 -14.30 3.46
C ASP A 205 -9.90 -14.46 2.26
N LEU A 206 -10.58 -15.60 2.15
CA LEU A 206 -11.56 -15.83 1.08
C LEU A 206 -12.71 -14.81 1.15
N SER A 207 -13.25 -14.55 2.35
CA SER A 207 -14.30 -13.55 2.55
C SER A 207 -13.86 -12.15 2.07
N ILE A 208 -12.62 -11.75 2.40
CA ILE A 208 -12.06 -10.46 1.96
C ILE A 208 -11.90 -10.43 0.44
N LEU A 209 -11.36 -11.48 -0.18
CA LEU A 209 -11.21 -11.56 -1.64
C LEU A 209 -12.55 -11.44 -2.36
N LEU A 210 -13.58 -12.18 -1.92
CA LEU A 210 -14.92 -12.15 -2.49
C LEU A 210 -15.57 -10.76 -2.34
N ARG A 211 -15.34 -10.07 -1.23
CA ARG A 211 -15.85 -8.70 -0.99
C ARG A 211 -15.06 -7.64 -1.76
N THR A 212 -13.82 -7.91 -2.14
CA THR A 212 -12.97 -6.93 -2.86
C THR A 212 -13.54 -6.63 -4.24
N LEU A 213 -13.98 -7.64 -5.00
CA LEU A 213 -14.50 -7.45 -6.35
C LEU A 213 -15.66 -6.45 -6.42
N PRO A 214 -16.78 -6.64 -5.68
CA PRO A 214 -17.88 -5.68 -5.73
C PRO A 214 -17.49 -4.27 -5.24
N VAL A 215 -16.62 -4.17 -4.24
CA VAL A 215 -16.14 -2.88 -3.72
C VAL A 215 -15.31 -2.11 -4.78
N VAL A 216 -14.48 -2.82 -5.54
CA VAL A 216 -13.70 -2.22 -6.64
C VAL A 216 -14.62 -1.84 -7.81
N MET A 217 -15.55 -2.72 -8.21
CA MET A 217 -16.46 -2.47 -9.34
C MET A 217 -17.41 -1.31 -9.08
N ARG A 218 -17.93 -1.18 -7.88
CA ARG A 218 -18.82 -0.05 -7.49
C ARG A 218 -18.05 1.25 -7.27
N ALA A 219 -16.72 1.19 -7.23
CA ALA A 219 -15.84 2.34 -6.94
C ALA A 219 -16.22 3.08 -5.63
N GLU A 220 -16.87 2.39 -4.69
CA GLU A 220 -17.31 2.96 -3.42
C GLU A 220 -16.10 3.45 -2.60
N GLY A 221 -16.16 4.72 -2.12
CA GLY A 221 -15.08 5.32 -1.33
C GLY A 221 -13.76 5.49 -2.07
N ALA A 222 -13.75 5.49 -3.40
CA ALA A 222 -12.59 5.83 -4.21
C ALA A 222 -12.56 7.35 -4.47
N PHE A 223 -11.42 8.00 -4.20
CA PHE A 223 -11.20 9.43 -4.46
C PHE A 223 -9.85 9.64 -5.14
#